data_f80c44db3c211770504e1994df6ff91c
#
_entry.id   f80c44db3c211770504e1994df6ff91c
#
_cell.length_a   1.000
_cell.length_b   1.000
_cell.length_c   1.000
_cell.angle_alpha   90.00
_cell.angle_beta   90.00
_cell.angle_gamma   90.00
#
_symmetry.space_group_name_H-M   'P 1'
#
loop_
_entity.id
_entity.type
_entity.pdbx_description
1 polymer ?
#
loop_
_entity_poly.entity_id
_entity_poly.type
_entity_poly.pdbx_seq_one_letter_code
_entity_poly.pdbx_strand_id
1 'polypeptide(L)'
;MQQFKKYYTEPAMADRDFGGRNTVSIQKSFRTSDIDEVGDERHLTFFEMMGNFSFGGYFKSDAIRYAYDFITKEMGLPISYVTIFKGSEAVPKDEESAAIWRSLGVTDVREEGMEDVFWGPTGSGGPCGPTTEIYCKNDAMDEPVEIWNIVFNEFLCTSSREELLAGXXXXRRPLRPHDRDILQKCRRPGH
;
A
#
# COMPACT_ATOMS: atom_id res chain seq x y z
N MET A 1 3.85 -4.17 9.22
CA MET A 1 4.70 -3.67 8.13
C MET A 1 6.18 -3.57 8.52
N GLN A 2 6.53 -3.04 9.71
CA GLN A 2 7.93 -2.79 10.12
C GLN A 2 8.83 -4.03 10.03
N GLN A 3 8.34 -5.18 10.50
CA GLN A 3 9.11 -6.43 10.48
C GLN A 3 9.44 -6.90 9.06
N PHE A 4 8.71 -6.43 8.06
CA PHE A 4 8.91 -6.82 6.66
C PHE A 4 9.78 -5.84 5.87
N LYS A 5 10.18 -4.71 6.48
CA LYS A 5 10.88 -3.62 5.79
C LYS A 5 12.15 -4.08 5.06
N LYS A 6 12.91 -4.98 5.68
CA LYS A 6 14.16 -5.52 5.10
C LYS A 6 13.93 -6.31 3.80
N TYR A 7 12.78 -6.96 3.65
CA TYR A 7 12.51 -7.80 2.48
C TYR A 7 12.19 -6.98 1.23
N TYR A 8 11.74 -5.73 1.40
CA TYR A 8 11.54 -4.84 0.26
C TYR A 8 12.86 -4.40 -0.36
N THR A 9 13.90 -4.28 0.46
CA THR A 9 15.23 -3.89 -0.02
C THR A 9 16.10 -5.11 -0.37
N GLU A 10 15.82 -6.27 0.23
CA GLU A 10 16.59 -7.50 0.01
C GLU A 10 15.63 -8.69 -0.21
N PRO A 11 14.94 -8.74 -1.38
CA PRO A 11 13.92 -9.79 -1.61
C PRO A 11 14.42 -11.24 -1.50
N ALA A 12 15.70 -11.48 -1.79
CA ALA A 12 16.28 -12.83 -1.65
C ALA A 12 16.24 -13.35 -0.21
N MET A 13 16.14 -12.45 0.77
CA MET A 13 15.95 -12.88 2.17
C MET A 13 14.57 -13.49 2.39
N ALA A 14 13.57 -13.06 1.63
CA ALA A 14 12.22 -13.64 1.75
C ALA A 14 12.21 -15.09 1.25
N ASP A 15 12.92 -15.38 0.17
CA ASP A 15 13.07 -16.74 -0.34
C ASP A 15 13.66 -17.67 0.74
N ARG A 16 14.66 -17.17 1.49
CA ARG A 16 15.32 -17.93 2.55
C ARG A 16 14.44 -18.09 3.80
N ASP A 17 13.81 -16.99 4.24
CA ASP A 17 13.14 -16.94 5.54
C ASP A 17 11.70 -17.46 5.48
N PHE A 18 11.04 -17.36 4.32
CA PHE A 18 9.64 -17.76 4.13
C PHE A 18 9.45 -18.88 3.09
N GLY A 19 10.50 -19.25 2.39
CA GLY A 19 10.40 -20.24 1.30
C GLY A 19 9.79 -19.67 0.02
N GLY A 20 9.67 -18.33 -0.08
CA GLY A 20 9.12 -17.65 -1.25
C GLY A 20 8.97 -16.15 -1.02
N ARG A 21 8.56 -15.45 -2.08
CA ARG A 21 8.50 -13.99 -2.06
C ARG A 21 7.14 -13.43 -1.68
N ASN A 22 6.18 -14.29 -1.40
CA ASN A 22 4.84 -13.88 -1.01
C ASN A 22 4.54 -14.43 0.37
N THR A 23 3.96 -13.61 1.23
CA THR A 23 3.61 -14.05 2.57
C THR A 23 2.35 -13.34 3.05
N VAL A 24 1.69 -13.95 4.02
CA VAL A 24 0.54 -13.36 4.70
C VAL A 24 0.81 -13.33 6.19
N SER A 25 0.15 -12.43 6.88
CA SER A 25 0.24 -12.34 8.33
C SER A 25 -1.07 -11.87 8.92
N ILE A 26 -1.30 -12.28 10.17
CA ILE A 26 -2.35 -11.70 11.02
C ILE A 26 -1.60 -11.13 12.21
N GLN A 27 -1.73 -9.83 12.44
CA GLN A 27 -0.97 -9.12 13.45
C GLN A 27 -1.92 -8.47 14.45
N LYS A 28 -1.72 -8.74 15.72
CA LYS A 28 -2.37 -7.96 16.79
C LYS A 28 -1.73 -6.57 16.78
N SER A 29 -2.57 -5.56 16.63
CA SER A 29 -2.14 -4.17 16.47
C SER A 29 -2.74 -3.31 17.57
N PHE A 30 -1.89 -2.47 18.14
CA PHE A 30 -2.31 -1.44 19.09
C PHE A 30 -1.99 -0.09 18.45
N ARG A 31 -3.03 0.70 18.21
CA ARG A 31 -2.90 1.96 17.48
C ARG A 31 -3.66 3.07 18.21
N THR A 32 -2.98 4.16 18.48
CA THR A 32 -3.54 5.30 19.19
C THR A 32 -3.58 6.59 18.36
N SER A 33 -3.18 6.53 17.10
CA SER A 33 -3.22 7.69 16.22
C SER A 33 -4.63 8.25 16.04
N ASP A 34 -5.62 7.36 16.08
CA ASP A 34 -7.02 7.71 15.83
C ASP A 34 -7.84 7.63 17.13
N ILE A 35 -7.21 7.86 18.28
CA ILE A 35 -7.86 7.67 19.59
C ILE A 35 -9.07 8.58 19.79
N ASP A 36 -9.05 9.76 19.19
CA ASP A 36 -10.15 10.72 19.29
C ASP A 36 -11.40 10.25 18.51
N GLU A 37 -11.22 9.29 17.60
CA GLU A 37 -12.32 8.71 16.81
C GLU A 37 -12.85 7.41 17.41
N VAL A 38 -12.15 6.85 18.41
CA VAL A 38 -12.57 5.61 19.07
C VAL A 38 -13.87 5.86 19.84
N GLY A 39 -14.85 5.01 19.57
CA GLY A 39 -16.21 5.16 20.09
C GLY A 39 -17.24 5.19 18.98
N ASP A 40 -16.79 5.36 17.75
CA ASP A 40 -17.63 5.13 16.58
C ASP A 40 -17.71 3.62 16.28
N GLU A 41 -18.34 3.25 15.19
CA GLU A 41 -18.55 1.84 14.78
C GLU A 41 -17.32 1.24 14.07
N ARG A 42 -16.28 2.01 13.84
CA ARG A 42 -15.18 1.66 12.94
C ARG A 42 -13.79 1.66 13.57
N HIS A 43 -13.55 2.58 14.51
CA HIS A 43 -12.20 2.80 15.04
C HIS A 43 -11.97 2.06 16.36
N LEU A 44 -10.92 1.23 16.37
CA LEU A 44 -10.51 0.45 17.54
C LEU A 44 -9.04 0.74 17.85
N THR A 45 -8.71 0.84 19.13
CA THR A 45 -7.31 0.97 19.55
C THR A 45 -6.57 -0.36 19.49
N PHE A 46 -7.29 -1.48 19.63
CA PHE A 46 -6.72 -2.82 19.56
C PHE A 46 -7.53 -3.67 18.59
N PHE A 47 -6.84 -4.21 17.60
CA PHE A 47 -7.48 -5.01 16.55
C PHE A 47 -6.48 -5.97 15.91
N GLU A 48 -6.98 -6.90 15.12
CA GLU A 48 -6.15 -7.78 14.31
C GLU A 48 -6.11 -7.25 12.89
N MET A 49 -4.90 -7.01 12.38
CA MET A 49 -4.67 -6.55 11.02
C MET A 49 -4.21 -7.72 10.16
N MET A 50 -5.00 -8.06 9.15
CA MET A 50 -4.58 -9.01 8.14
C MET A 50 -3.70 -8.30 7.12
N GLY A 51 -2.69 -8.99 6.61
CA GLY A 51 -1.81 -8.43 5.61
C GLY A 51 -1.30 -9.47 4.63
N ASN A 52 -1.16 -9.04 3.39
CA ASN A 52 -0.52 -9.80 2.34
C ASN A 52 0.66 -8.99 1.80
N PHE A 53 1.79 -9.65 1.58
CA PHE A 53 3.03 -8.97 1.22
C PHE A 53 3.69 -9.72 0.07
N SER A 54 4.18 -8.96 -0.91
CA SER A 54 4.94 -9.50 -2.02
C SER A 54 6.28 -8.76 -2.12
N PHE A 55 7.37 -9.52 -2.13
CA PHE A 55 8.73 -9.01 -2.20
C PHE A 55 9.30 -9.30 -3.59
N GLY A 56 8.59 -8.83 -4.62
CA GLY A 56 8.93 -9.07 -6.01
C GLY A 56 8.35 -10.36 -6.58
N GLY A 57 7.32 -10.92 -5.94
CA GLY A 57 6.58 -12.08 -6.46
C GLY A 57 5.43 -11.66 -7.38
N TYR A 58 4.64 -10.67 -6.96
CA TYR A 58 3.57 -10.07 -7.78
C TYR A 58 3.54 -8.56 -7.54
N PHE A 59 2.78 -7.84 -8.36
CA PHE A 59 2.64 -6.40 -8.21
C PHE A 59 1.18 -5.97 -8.48
N LYS A 60 0.94 -4.77 -9.00
CA LYS A 60 -0.39 -4.12 -9.05
C LYS A 60 -1.49 -5.02 -9.62
N SER A 61 -1.25 -5.59 -10.81
CA SER A 61 -2.27 -6.36 -11.50
C SER A 61 -2.79 -7.53 -10.66
N ASP A 62 -1.87 -8.30 -10.09
CA ASP A 62 -2.26 -9.47 -9.31
C ASP A 62 -2.78 -9.05 -7.93
N ALA A 63 -2.14 -8.05 -7.29
CA ALA A 63 -2.59 -7.57 -5.98
C ALA A 63 -4.04 -7.08 -6.02
N ILE A 64 -4.37 -6.27 -7.03
CA ILE A 64 -5.74 -5.74 -7.20
C ILE A 64 -6.71 -6.88 -7.52
N ARG A 65 -6.30 -7.82 -8.39
CA ARG A 65 -7.16 -8.97 -8.73
C ARG A 65 -7.42 -9.85 -7.52
N TYR A 66 -6.40 -10.13 -6.72
CA TYR A 66 -6.57 -10.93 -5.49
C TYR A 66 -7.52 -10.24 -4.51
N ALA A 67 -7.37 -8.94 -4.33
CA ALA A 67 -8.27 -8.19 -3.45
C ALA A 67 -9.71 -8.19 -3.98
N TYR A 68 -9.87 -7.93 -5.28
CA TYR A 68 -11.18 -7.97 -5.93
C TYR A 68 -11.86 -9.32 -5.74
N ASP A 69 -11.13 -10.40 -6.05
CA ASP A 69 -11.69 -11.75 -5.95
C ASP A 69 -12.02 -12.10 -4.49
N PHE A 70 -11.15 -11.78 -3.56
CA PHE A 70 -11.39 -12.05 -2.13
C PHE A 70 -12.62 -11.31 -1.63
N ILE A 71 -12.74 -10.01 -1.93
CA ILE A 71 -13.85 -9.19 -1.48
C ILE A 71 -15.18 -9.65 -2.11
N THR A 72 -15.18 -9.82 -3.44
CA THR A 72 -16.45 -10.08 -4.15
C THR A 72 -16.87 -11.54 -4.09
N LYS A 73 -15.92 -12.48 -4.13
CA LYS A 73 -16.25 -13.92 -4.20
C LYS A 73 -16.19 -14.61 -2.84
N GLU A 74 -15.19 -14.31 -2.01
CA GLU A 74 -15.04 -15.01 -0.74
C GLU A 74 -15.84 -14.31 0.38
N MET A 75 -15.77 -12.98 0.44
CA MET A 75 -16.53 -12.21 1.43
C MET A 75 -17.96 -11.90 0.97
N GLY A 76 -18.24 -11.93 -0.34
CA GLY A 76 -19.55 -11.61 -0.89
C GLY A 76 -19.95 -10.14 -0.73
N LEU A 77 -18.98 -9.24 -0.65
CA LEU A 77 -19.25 -7.81 -0.45
C LEU A 77 -19.21 -7.07 -1.80
N PRO A 78 -20.17 -6.19 -2.06
CA PRO A 78 -20.10 -5.33 -3.24
C PRO A 78 -19.13 -4.19 -3.00
N ILE A 79 -18.27 -3.95 -3.99
CA ILE A 79 -17.36 -2.79 -3.96
C ILE A 79 -18.16 -1.57 -4.39
N SER A 80 -18.22 -0.55 -3.54
CA SER A 80 -18.90 0.71 -3.83
C SER A 80 -18.04 1.62 -4.70
N TYR A 81 -16.78 1.81 -4.30
CA TYR A 81 -15.80 2.58 -5.06
C TYR A 81 -14.39 2.22 -4.59
N VAL A 82 -13.43 2.66 -5.35
CA VAL A 82 -12.02 2.54 -4.97
C VAL A 82 -11.34 3.91 -5.13
N THR A 83 -10.25 4.13 -4.39
CA THR A 83 -9.44 5.33 -4.54
C THR A 83 -8.13 5.01 -5.24
N ILE A 84 -7.58 5.99 -5.93
CA ILE A 84 -6.24 5.92 -6.53
C ILE A 84 -5.54 7.26 -6.33
N PHE A 85 -4.22 7.23 -6.43
CA PHE A 85 -3.40 8.45 -6.31
C PHE A 85 -3.55 9.33 -7.56
N LYS A 86 -3.99 10.57 -7.36
CA LYS A 86 -4.22 11.54 -8.47
C LYS A 86 -2.94 12.12 -9.05
N GLY A 87 -1.79 11.88 -8.39
CA GLY A 87 -0.53 12.45 -8.82
C GLY A 87 -0.13 13.70 -8.05
N SER A 88 1.13 14.08 -8.18
CA SER A 88 1.72 15.31 -7.66
C SER A 88 2.80 15.79 -8.62
N GLU A 89 3.48 16.90 -8.31
CA GLU A 89 4.61 17.35 -9.12
C GLU A 89 5.74 16.31 -9.20
N ALA A 90 5.92 15.54 -8.13
CA ALA A 90 7.04 14.60 -8.01
C ALA A 90 6.68 13.17 -8.44
N VAL A 91 5.41 12.79 -8.36
CA VAL A 91 4.97 11.41 -8.60
C VAL A 91 3.77 11.43 -9.54
N PRO A 92 3.82 10.69 -10.66
CA PRO A 92 2.70 10.68 -11.60
C PRO A 92 1.46 10.01 -11.02
N LYS A 93 0.32 10.31 -11.60
CA LYS A 93 -0.95 9.68 -11.28
C LYS A 93 -0.89 8.17 -11.51
N ASP A 94 -1.56 7.40 -10.67
CA ASP A 94 -1.60 5.93 -10.76
C ASP A 94 -2.66 5.46 -11.76
N GLU A 95 -2.39 5.73 -13.05
CA GLU A 95 -3.27 5.31 -14.15
C GLU A 95 -3.32 3.79 -14.29
N GLU A 96 -2.25 3.10 -13.88
CA GLU A 96 -2.21 1.63 -13.97
C GLU A 96 -3.26 1.01 -13.07
N SER A 97 -3.32 1.41 -11.81
CA SER A 97 -4.34 0.90 -10.88
C SER A 97 -5.74 1.25 -11.35
N ALA A 98 -5.95 2.48 -11.86
CA ALA A 98 -7.25 2.88 -12.41
C ALA A 98 -7.69 1.97 -13.56
N ALA A 99 -6.77 1.68 -14.48
CA ALA A 99 -7.08 0.82 -15.62
C ALA A 99 -7.41 -0.61 -15.20
N ILE A 100 -6.66 -1.13 -14.20
CA ILE A 100 -6.90 -2.48 -13.69
C ILE A 100 -8.30 -2.56 -13.03
N TRP A 101 -8.65 -1.60 -12.15
CA TRP A 101 -9.96 -1.57 -11.49
C TRP A 101 -11.09 -1.52 -12.52
N ARG A 102 -10.98 -0.65 -13.53
CA ARG A 102 -11.99 -0.55 -14.59
C ARG A 102 -12.12 -1.85 -15.38
N SER A 103 -11.01 -2.55 -15.62
CA SER A 103 -11.05 -3.83 -16.35
C SER A 103 -11.76 -4.94 -15.55
N LEU A 104 -11.83 -4.79 -14.23
CA LEU A 104 -12.56 -5.72 -13.34
C LEU A 104 -14.04 -5.30 -13.16
N GLY A 105 -14.47 -4.21 -13.79
CA GLY A 105 -15.84 -3.74 -13.74
C GLY A 105 -16.13 -2.70 -12.64
N VAL A 106 -15.11 -2.25 -11.91
CA VAL A 106 -15.28 -1.20 -10.92
C VAL A 106 -15.24 0.15 -11.65
N THR A 107 -16.41 0.80 -11.73
CA THR A 107 -16.56 2.03 -12.50
C THR A 107 -16.32 3.30 -11.69
N ASP A 108 -16.61 3.28 -10.37
CA ASP A 108 -16.36 4.44 -9.49
C ASP A 108 -14.93 4.36 -8.96
N VAL A 109 -14.03 5.04 -9.67
CA VAL A 109 -12.60 5.12 -9.32
C VAL A 109 -12.29 6.57 -9.00
N ARG A 110 -12.08 6.87 -7.73
CA ARG A 110 -11.89 8.23 -7.21
C ARG A 110 -10.42 8.60 -7.08
N GLU A 111 -10.10 9.85 -7.30
CA GLU A 111 -8.73 10.37 -7.30
C GLU A 111 -8.49 11.17 -6.03
N GLU A 112 -7.55 10.71 -5.22
CA GLU A 112 -7.25 11.32 -3.92
C GLU A 112 -5.78 11.81 -3.85
N GLY A 113 -5.51 12.61 -2.84
CA GLY A 113 -4.22 13.26 -2.68
C GLY A 113 -3.16 12.41 -1.99
N MET A 114 -1.99 13.03 -1.83
CA MET A 114 -0.85 12.37 -1.18
C MET A 114 -1.11 12.11 0.31
N GLU A 115 -1.95 12.90 0.94
CA GLU A 115 -2.28 12.72 2.35
C GLU A 115 -3.10 11.47 2.59
N ASP A 116 -3.93 11.12 1.62
CA ASP A 116 -4.89 10.02 1.72
C ASP A 116 -4.33 8.72 1.13
N VAL A 117 -3.94 8.76 -0.14
CA VAL A 117 -3.60 7.54 -0.90
C VAL A 117 -2.13 7.46 -1.32
N PHE A 118 -1.24 7.90 -0.42
CA PHE A 118 0.20 7.68 -0.62
C PHE A 118 0.83 7.27 0.70
N TRP A 119 1.33 6.03 0.74
CA TRP A 119 1.99 5.51 1.92
C TRP A 119 3.44 5.97 1.95
N GLY A 120 3.84 6.59 3.04
CA GLY A 120 5.20 7.05 3.27
C GLY A 120 5.89 6.27 4.38
N PRO A 121 7.22 6.35 4.44
CA PRO A 121 7.94 5.62 5.47
C PRO A 121 7.65 6.19 6.86
N THR A 122 7.53 5.30 7.82
CA THR A 122 7.50 5.68 9.24
C THR A 122 8.96 5.85 9.70
N GLY A 123 9.36 7.10 9.95
CA GLY A 123 10.73 7.45 10.32
C GLY A 123 11.53 8.03 9.16
N SER A 124 12.83 7.85 9.18
CA SER A 124 13.80 8.57 8.33
C SER A 124 14.03 7.93 6.95
N GLY A 125 12.99 7.41 6.31
CA GLY A 125 13.10 6.87 4.96
C GLY A 125 12.76 5.39 4.87
N GLY A 126 12.57 4.93 3.64
CA GLY A 126 12.21 3.54 3.34
C GLY A 126 11.32 3.42 2.11
N PRO A 127 10.78 2.23 1.86
CA PRO A 127 9.82 2.05 0.75
C PRO A 127 8.60 2.96 0.92
N CYS A 128 8.11 3.47 -0.20
CA CYS A 128 6.93 4.33 -0.25
C CYS A 128 6.24 4.21 -1.61
N GLY A 129 5.02 4.71 -1.71
CA GLY A 129 4.33 4.70 -2.98
C GLY A 129 2.83 4.89 -2.87
N PRO A 130 2.16 4.96 -4.01
CA PRO A 130 0.71 5.13 -4.03
C PRO A 130 0.00 3.94 -3.41
N THR A 131 -1.20 4.20 -2.94
CA THR A 131 -2.10 3.16 -2.45
C THR A 131 -3.40 3.19 -3.23
N THR A 132 -4.16 2.11 -3.14
CA THR A 132 -5.54 2.06 -3.57
C THR A 132 -6.35 1.50 -2.42
N GLU A 133 -7.40 2.19 -2.05
CA GLU A 133 -8.29 1.77 -0.99
C GLU A 133 -9.58 1.24 -1.59
N ILE A 134 -10.18 0.29 -0.92
CA ILE A 134 -11.39 -0.39 -1.38
C ILE A 134 -12.51 -0.15 -0.37
N TYR A 135 -13.55 0.49 -0.83
CA TYR A 135 -14.71 0.85 -0.01
C TYR A 135 -15.89 -0.03 -0.39
N CYS A 136 -16.47 -0.66 0.61
CA CYS A 136 -17.61 -1.56 0.45
C CYS A 136 -18.79 -1.08 1.28
N LYS A 137 -20.01 -1.42 0.83
CA LYS A 137 -21.23 -1.14 1.54
C LYS A 137 -22.18 -2.32 1.38
N ASN A 138 -22.80 -2.74 2.45
CA ASN A 138 -23.90 -3.69 2.43
C ASN A 138 -25.13 -3.07 3.08
N ASP A 139 -26.22 -3.81 3.15
CA ASP A 139 -27.49 -3.31 3.65
C ASP A 139 -27.48 -2.92 5.14
N ALA A 140 -26.48 -3.37 5.88
CA ALA A 140 -26.32 -3.05 7.30
C ALA A 140 -25.48 -1.79 7.56
N MET A 141 -24.96 -1.15 6.50
CA MET A 141 -24.08 0.00 6.61
C MET A 141 -24.77 1.25 6.06
N ASP A 142 -24.69 2.36 6.80
CA ASP A 142 -25.22 3.64 6.32
C ASP A 142 -24.37 4.22 5.19
N GLU A 143 -23.04 4.10 5.31
CA GLU A 143 -22.08 4.62 4.33
C GLU A 143 -21.04 3.54 3.95
N PRO A 144 -20.40 3.68 2.79
CA PRO A 144 -19.30 2.78 2.45
C PRO A 144 -18.14 2.88 3.45
N VAL A 145 -17.56 1.74 3.78
CA VAL A 145 -16.45 1.63 4.74
C VAL A 145 -15.21 1.13 4.00
N GLU A 146 -14.07 1.72 4.30
CA GLU A 146 -12.79 1.24 3.82
C GLU A 146 -12.49 -0.11 4.48
N ILE A 147 -12.34 -1.14 3.66
CA ILE A 147 -12.06 -2.49 4.16
C ILE A 147 -10.68 -3.01 3.77
N TRP A 148 -10.01 -2.37 2.82
CA TRP A 148 -8.69 -2.80 2.41
C TRP A 148 -7.91 -1.63 1.82
N ASN A 149 -6.66 -1.48 2.23
CA ASN A 149 -5.72 -0.51 1.67
C ASN A 149 -4.54 -1.31 1.09
N ILE A 150 -4.35 -1.24 -0.23
CA ILE A 150 -3.24 -1.92 -0.93
C ILE A 150 -2.13 -0.90 -1.17
N VAL A 151 -0.95 -1.16 -0.63
CA VAL A 151 0.20 -0.26 -0.74
C VAL A 151 1.16 -0.76 -1.81
N PHE A 152 1.45 0.08 -2.80
CA PHE A 152 2.41 -0.21 -3.86
C PHE A 152 3.73 0.48 -3.57
N ASN A 153 4.68 -0.28 -3.04
CA ASN A 153 6.01 0.24 -2.71
C ASN A 153 6.83 0.41 -4.00
N GLU A 154 6.61 1.52 -4.69
CA GLU A 154 7.23 1.82 -6.00
C GLU A 154 8.52 2.61 -5.88
N PHE A 155 8.70 3.31 -4.78
CA PHE A 155 9.80 4.25 -4.61
C PHE A 155 10.56 3.97 -3.32
N LEU A 156 11.79 4.44 -3.28
CA LEU A 156 12.57 4.51 -2.06
C LEU A 156 12.65 5.98 -1.66
N CYS A 157 12.01 6.31 -0.55
CA CYS A 157 12.05 7.66 0.01
C CYS A 157 13.27 7.79 0.92
N THR A 158 13.98 8.90 0.78
CA THR A 158 15.15 9.20 1.62
C THR A 158 14.83 10.17 2.75
N SER A 159 13.59 10.57 2.84
CA SER A 159 13.10 11.57 3.79
C SER A 159 11.90 11.04 4.58
N SER A 160 11.48 11.79 5.58
CA SER A 160 10.29 11.45 6.35
C SER A 160 9.01 11.66 5.52
N ARG A 161 7.88 11.20 6.05
CA ARG A 161 6.58 11.42 5.39
C ARG A 161 6.27 12.92 5.31
N GLU A 162 6.59 13.67 6.35
CA GLU A 162 6.37 15.12 6.39
C GLU A 162 7.16 15.84 5.29
N GLU A 163 8.42 15.48 5.11
CA GLU A 163 9.26 16.04 4.04
C GLU A 163 8.78 15.61 2.66
N LEU A 164 8.25 14.41 2.54
CA LEU A 164 7.67 13.91 1.29
C LEU A 164 6.43 14.72 0.92
N LEU A 165 5.55 14.97 1.89
CA LEU A 165 4.34 15.77 1.69
C LEU A 165 4.67 17.23 1.36
N ALA A 166 5.78 17.74 1.91
CA ALA A 166 6.25 19.11 1.64
C ALA A 166 7.00 19.23 0.30
N GLY A 167 7.11 18.14 -0.49
CA GLY A 167 7.76 18.18 -1.80
C GLY A 167 9.23 17.71 -1.84
N UNK A 168 9.67 17.16 -0.91
CA UNK A 168 10.95 16.79 -0.82
C UNK A 168 11.18 15.44 -1.30
N UNK A 169 10.63 15.22 -2.08
CA UNK A 169 10.60 14.03 -2.52
C UNK A 169 11.82 13.60 -3.03
N UNK A 170 12.02 13.04 -2.59
CA UNK A 170 13.01 12.42 -3.05
C UNK A 170 12.62 11.11 -3.45
N UNK A 171 11.92 10.98 -4.06
CA UNK A 171 11.64 10.02 -4.44
C UNK A 171 12.58 9.67 -5.22
N ARG A 172 13.33 8.85 -5.03
CA ARG A 172 14.34 8.27 -5.91
C ARG A 172 13.84 6.93 -6.47
N ARG A 173 13.57 6.92 -7.74
CA ARG A 173 13.35 5.80 -8.69
C ARG A 173 12.43 4.64 -8.27
N PRO A 174 11.66 4.11 -9.21
CA PRO A 174 10.79 2.95 -8.99
C PRO A 174 11.60 1.73 -8.54
N LEU A 175 11.10 1.04 -7.53
CA LEU A 175 11.57 -0.28 -7.10
C LEU A 175 11.00 -1.33 -8.06
N ARG A 176 11.54 -1.41 -9.27
CA ARG A 176 11.10 -2.46 -10.22
C ARG A 176 11.75 -3.81 -9.85
N PRO A 177 11.06 -4.92 -10.10
CA PRO A 177 11.60 -6.26 -9.74
C PRO A 177 12.95 -6.61 -10.36
N HIS A 178 13.37 -5.88 -11.38
CA HIS A 178 14.62 -6.14 -12.11
C HIS A 178 15.78 -5.19 -11.76
N ASP A 179 15.56 -4.20 -10.89
CA ASP A 179 16.61 -3.21 -10.56
C ASP A 179 17.50 -3.69 -9.40
N ARG A 180 18.09 -4.89 -9.54
CA ARG A 180 19.03 -5.43 -8.56
C ARG A 180 20.30 -4.57 -8.42
N ASP A 181 20.65 -3.82 -9.47
CA ASP A 181 21.88 -3.01 -9.48
C ASP A 181 21.76 -1.68 -8.73
N ILE A 182 20.56 -1.17 -8.54
CA ILE A 182 20.36 0.16 -7.93
C ILE A 182 20.59 0.13 -6.42
N LEU A 183 20.21 -0.96 -5.77
CA LEU A 183 20.38 -1.09 -4.32
C LEU A 183 21.85 -1.26 -3.92
N GLN A 184 22.69 -1.80 -4.82
CA GLN A 184 24.13 -1.86 -4.58
C GLN A 184 24.79 -0.47 -4.66
N LYS A 185 24.26 0.41 -5.52
CA LYS A 185 24.82 1.77 -5.67
C LYS A 185 24.47 2.69 -4.50
N CYS A 186 23.35 2.42 -3.81
CA CYS A 186 22.98 3.20 -2.61
C CYS A 186 23.81 2.82 -1.37
N ARG A 187 24.56 1.72 -1.41
CA ARG A 187 25.38 1.25 -0.29
C ARG A 187 26.82 1.79 -0.29
N ARG A 188 27.22 2.53 -1.32
CA ARG A 188 28.56 3.14 -1.31
C ARG A 188 28.43 4.56 -0.75
N PRO A 189 28.92 4.81 0.48
CA PRO A 189 29.14 6.19 0.91
C PRO A 189 30.16 6.80 -0.03
N GLY A 190 29.84 7.95 -0.57
CA GLY A 190 30.78 8.68 -1.41
C GLY A 190 32.06 8.97 -0.63
N HIS A 191 33.18 8.78 -1.27
CA HIS A 191 34.44 9.35 -0.81
C HIS A 191 34.38 10.87 -0.90
#